data_c9fd21e49b18e193ab6a15dd6fa8cc63
#
_entry.id   c9fd21e49b18e193ab6a15dd6fa8cc63
#
_cell.length_a   1.000
_cell.length_b   1.000
_cell.length_c   1.000
_cell.angle_alpha   90.00
_cell.angle_beta   90.00
_cell.angle_gamma   90.00
#
_symmetry.space_group_name_H-M   'P 1'
#
loop_
_entity.id
_entity.type
_entity.pdbx_description
1 polymer ?
#
loop_
_entity_poly.entity_id
_entity_poly.type
_entity_poly.pdbx_seq_one_letter_code
_entity_poly.pdbx_strand_id
1 'polypeptide(L)'
;TQRLKESEEMYKAAIQIRERLAKENPKVYEKNLAMSYYNLAILYSNTQRFKESEEMYKAAIQIRERLAKENQKVYEKDLAMSHYNLALLYSDTRRFKESEEMYKAAIQIYERLAEKNPKVYEKDLAMSYYNLAALYSDTQRFKESGEMLKAAIQIYEQLKKENPKAYESELAGSYNNLAVLYSYTQRFKESEEMNKAAIQIYERLAKENPKVYEKNLAMSYYNLAALYSDTQRLKESEEMLK
;
A
#
# COMPACT_ATOMS: atom_id res chain seq x y z
N THR A 1 13.28 -8.88 20.52
CA THR A 1 12.81 -9.28 21.85
C THR A 1 12.69 -10.80 21.94
N GLN A 2 12.71 -11.38 23.15
CA GLN A 2 12.58 -12.83 23.37
C GLN A 2 11.31 -13.40 22.68
N ARG A 3 10.17 -12.71 22.77
CA ARG A 3 8.92 -13.12 22.11
C ARG A 3 9.01 -13.27 20.59
N LEU A 4 9.83 -12.46 19.92
CA LEU A 4 10.01 -12.59 18.46
C LEU A 4 10.82 -13.84 18.10
N LYS A 5 11.80 -14.22 18.92
CA LYS A 5 12.56 -15.47 18.73
C LYS A 5 11.65 -16.69 18.96
N GLU A 6 10.88 -16.69 20.02
CA GLU A 6 9.89 -17.74 20.29
C GLU A 6 8.88 -17.87 19.15
N SER A 7 8.37 -16.76 18.61
CA SER A 7 7.48 -16.75 17.46
C SER A 7 8.14 -17.35 16.21
N GLU A 8 9.39 -17.00 15.93
CA GLU A 8 10.17 -17.56 14.82
C GLU A 8 10.33 -19.08 14.96
N GLU A 9 10.69 -19.56 16.14
CA GLU A 9 10.83 -21.01 16.40
C GLU A 9 9.52 -21.76 16.17
N MET A 10 8.40 -21.20 16.63
CA MET A 10 7.08 -21.79 16.42
C MET A 10 6.67 -21.83 14.94
N TYR A 11 6.93 -20.74 14.18
CA TYR A 11 6.67 -20.76 12.74
C TYR A 11 7.53 -21.78 12.00
N LYS A 12 8.82 -21.88 12.33
CA LYS A 12 9.73 -22.88 11.73
C LYS A 12 9.27 -24.32 12.03
N ALA A 13 8.91 -24.58 13.27
CA ALA A 13 8.40 -25.90 13.65
C ALA A 13 7.08 -26.24 12.90
N ALA A 14 6.18 -25.27 12.80
CA ALA A 14 4.94 -25.45 12.05
C ALA A 14 5.20 -25.68 10.56
N ILE A 15 6.16 -25.00 9.96
CA ILE A 15 6.56 -25.17 8.56
C ILE A 15 7.09 -26.58 8.35
N GLN A 16 8.02 -27.07 9.15
CA GLN A 16 8.58 -28.42 9.04
C GLN A 16 7.50 -29.52 9.08
N ILE A 17 6.54 -29.39 9.98
CA ILE A 17 5.41 -30.32 10.07
C ILE A 17 4.55 -30.23 8.80
N ARG A 18 4.20 -29.01 8.37
CA ARG A 18 3.32 -28.78 7.21
C ARG A 18 3.97 -29.17 5.89
N GLU A 19 5.28 -29.02 5.74
CA GLU A 19 6.03 -29.52 4.58
C GLU A 19 5.91 -31.04 4.44
N ARG A 20 6.05 -31.77 5.54
CA ARG A 20 5.86 -33.23 5.54
C ARG A 20 4.43 -33.60 5.17
N LEU A 21 3.44 -32.98 5.81
CA LEU A 21 2.04 -33.23 5.56
C LEU A 21 1.62 -32.85 4.12
N ALA A 22 2.17 -31.78 3.58
CA ALA A 22 1.91 -31.35 2.21
C ALA A 22 2.48 -32.31 1.16
N LYS A 23 3.59 -33.02 1.47
CA LYS A 23 4.10 -34.08 0.61
C LYS A 23 3.15 -35.27 0.57
N GLU A 24 2.49 -35.61 1.68
CA GLU A 24 1.53 -36.70 1.77
C GLU A 24 0.18 -36.33 1.16
N ASN A 25 -0.32 -35.10 1.44
CA ASN A 25 -1.59 -34.65 0.91
C ASN A 25 -1.55 -33.13 0.58
N PRO A 26 -1.06 -32.77 -0.61
CA PRO A 26 -0.92 -31.37 -1.03
C PRO A 26 -2.24 -30.58 -0.93
N LYS A 27 -3.34 -31.15 -1.42
CA LYS A 27 -4.65 -30.49 -1.47
C LYS A 27 -5.15 -30.02 -0.10
N VAL A 28 -4.77 -30.72 0.96
CA VAL A 28 -5.21 -30.41 2.32
C VAL A 28 -4.28 -29.42 3.01
N TYR A 29 -2.96 -29.56 2.81
CA TYR A 29 -1.99 -28.89 3.67
C TYR A 29 -1.25 -27.71 3.00
N GLU A 30 -1.21 -27.62 1.67
CA GLU A 30 -0.46 -26.55 0.98
C GLU A 30 -0.96 -25.15 1.30
N LYS A 31 -2.26 -24.95 1.44
CA LYS A 31 -2.80 -23.64 1.86
C LYS A 31 -2.23 -23.19 3.22
N ASN A 32 -2.19 -24.11 4.17
CA ASN A 32 -1.69 -23.81 5.51
C ASN A 32 -0.16 -23.66 5.53
N LEU A 33 0.55 -24.41 4.67
CA LEU A 33 1.99 -24.24 4.49
C LEU A 33 2.33 -22.86 3.92
N ALA A 34 1.64 -22.44 2.84
CA ALA A 34 1.81 -21.12 2.26
C ALA A 34 1.54 -19.99 3.27
N MET A 35 0.50 -20.14 4.10
CA MET A 35 0.21 -19.19 5.17
C MET A 35 1.32 -19.13 6.23
N SER A 36 1.96 -20.26 6.55
CA SER A 36 3.08 -20.27 7.49
C SER A 36 4.31 -19.55 6.94
N TYR A 37 4.66 -19.80 5.69
CA TYR A 37 5.74 -19.07 5.00
C TYR A 37 5.45 -17.58 4.95
N TYR A 38 4.24 -17.18 4.57
CA TYR A 38 3.82 -15.78 4.51
C TYR A 38 3.95 -15.07 5.87
N ASN A 39 3.49 -15.70 6.95
CA ASN A 39 3.58 -15.11 8.29
C ASN A 39 5.04 -15.01 8.80
N LEU A 40 5.87 -16.02 8.48
CA LEU A 40 7.29 -15.97 8.81
C LEU A 40 8.00 -14.88 7.99
N ALA A 41 7.60 -14.67 6.72
CA ALA A 41 8.11 -13.58 5.91
C ALA A 41 7.82 -12.20 6.53
N ILE A 42 6.59 -11.97 7.02
CA ILE A 42 6.23 -10.74 7.74
C ILE A 42 7.10 -10.56 9.00
N LEU A 43 7.30 -11.63 9.78
CA LEU A 43 8.16 -11.57 10.97
C LEU A 43 9.60 -11.16 10.61
N TYR A 44 10.15 -11.74 9.55
CA TYR A 44 11.48 -11.40 9.07
C TYR A 44 11.57 -9.97 8.53
N SER A 45 10.57 -9.50 7.78
CA SER A 45 10.48 -8.12 7.32
C SER A 45 10.49 -7.14 8.50
N ASN A 46 9.63 -7.36 9.50
CA ASN A 46 9.53 -6.54 10.70
C ASN A 46 10.81 -6.53 11.56
N THR A 47 11.65 -7.54 11.40
CA THR A 47 12.95 -7.66 12.07
C THR A 47 14.12 -7.29 11.18
N GLN A 48 13.86 -6.69 10.01
CA GLN A 48 14.84 -6.24 9.00
C GLN A 48 15.72 -7.38 8.43
N ARG A 49 15.25 -8.60 8.53
CA ARG A 49 15.87 -9.78 7.93
C ARG A 49 15.36 -9.97 6.51
N PHE A 50 15.64 -9.03 5.65
CA PHE A 50 15.02 -8.88 4.33
C PHE A 50 15.29 -10.05 3.38
N LYS A 51 16.47 -10.68 3.44
CA LYS A 51 16.78 -11.85 2.59
C LYS A 51 15.91 -13.04 2.96
N GLU A 52 15.84 -13.35 4.25
CA GLU A 52 15.00 -14.46 4.73
C GLU A 52 13.50 -14.16 4.49
N SER A 53 13.08 -12.90 4.65
CA SER A 53 11.72 -12.48 4.31
C SER A 53 11.39 -12.76 2.84
N GLU A 54 12.28 -12.38 1.93
CA GLU A 54 12.13 -12.62 0.50
C GLU A 54 11.97 -14.11 0.16
N GLU A 55 12.83 -14.94 0.74
CA GLU A 55 12.77 -16.40 0.54
C GLU A 55 11.41 -16.98 0.97
N MET A 56 10.91 -16.54 2.11
CA MET A 56 9.63 -17.01 2.63
C MET A 56 8.44 -16.48 1.81
N TYR A 57 8.45 -15.21 1.37
CA TYR A 57 7.43 -14.70 0.46
C TYR A 57 7.41 -15.47 -0.87
N LYS A 58 8.57 -15.73 -1.46
CA LYS A 58 8.68 -16.51 -2.71
C LYS A 58 8.15 -17.93 -2.55
N ALA A 59 8.47 -18.60 -1.44
CA ALA A 59 7.94 -19.91 -1.13
C ALA A 59 6.40 -19.91 -1.01
N ALA A 60 5.85 -18.91 -0.32
CA ALA A 60 4.40 -18.73 -0.22
C ALA A 60 3.75 -18.47 -1.58
N ILE A 61 4.34 -17.58 -2.40
CA ILE A 61 3.84 -17.25 -3.74
C ILE A 61 3.82 -18.49 -4.64
N GLN A 62 4.90 -19.26 -4.69
CA GLN A 62 4.98 -20.47 -5.50
C GLN A 62 3.86 -21.45 -5.20
N ILE A 63 3.52 -21.65 -3.94
CA ILE A 63 2.40 -22.50 -3.55
C ILE A 63 1.07 -21.85 -3.93
N ARG A 64 0.88 -20.56 -3.65
CA ARG A 64 -0.36 -19.84 -3.94
C ARG A 64 -0.66 -19.73 -5.43
N GLU A 65 0.35 -19.59 -6.28
CA GLU A 65 0.21 -19.65 -7.74
C GLU A 65 -0.34 -20.99 -8.22
N ARG A 66 0.16 -22.11 -7.66
CA ARG A 66 -0.34 -23.44 -7.98
C ARG A 66 -1.78 -23.59 -7.52
N LEU A 67 -2.10 -23.22 -6.30
CA LEU A 67 -3.45 -23.27 -5.75
C LEU A 67 -4.42 -22.37 -6.53
N ALA A 68 -3.99 -21.19 -6.96
CA ALA A 68 -4.81 -20.29 -7.76
C ALA A 68 -5.11 -20.83 -9.17
N LYS A 69 -4.20 -21.61 -9.76
CA LYS A 69 -4.48 -22.34 -11.01
C LYS A 69 -5.54 -23.41 -10.84
N GLU A 70 -5.59 -24.09 -9.67
CA GLU A 70 -6.60 -25.09 -9.38
C GLU A 70 -7.97 -24.48 -9.03
N ASN A 71 -7.97 -23.42 -8.22
CA ASN A 71 -9.18 -22.70 -7.84
C ASN A 71 -8.91 -21.19 -7.64
N GLN A 72 -8.99 -20.47 -8.75
CA GLN A 72 -8.77 -19.05 -8.84
C GLN A 72 -9.60 -18.26 -7.81
N LYS A 73 -10.89 -18.54 -7.73
CA LYS A 73 -11.84 -17.83 -6.87
C LYS A 73 -11.46 -17.89 -5.37
N VAL A 74 -10.82 -18.97 -4.94
CA VAL A 74 -10.48 -19.20 -3.52
C VAL A 74 -9.13 -18.62 -3.16
N TYR A 75 -8.15 -18.66 -4.08
CA TYR A 75 -6.75 -18.44 -3.72
C TYR A 75 -6.13 -17.16 -4.29
N GLU A 76 -6.77 -16.50 -5.27
CA GLU A 76 -6.22 -15.27 -5.88
C GLU A 76 -6.00 -14.13 -4.88
N LYS A 77 -6.90 -13.95 -3.90
CA LYS A 77 -6.72 -12.92 -2.87
C LYS A 77 -5.41 -13.09 -2.10
N ASP A 78 -5.14 -14.30 -1.64
CA ASP A 78 -3.94 -14.60 -0.87
C ASP A 78 -2.67 -14.44 -1.73
N LEU A 79 -2.76 -14.78 -3.02
CA LEU A 79 -1.69 -14.57 -3.98
C LEU A 79 -1.40 -13.08 -4.18
N ALA A 80 -2.44 -12.27 -4.44
CA ALA A 80 -2.30 -10.81 -4.60
C ALA A 80 -1.66 -10.17 -3.36
N MET A 81 -2.10 -10.56 -2.16
CA MET A 81 -1.55 -10.09 -0.91
C MET A 81 -0.06 -10.46 -0.74
N SER A 82 0.36 -11.65 -1.24
CA SER A 82 1.78 -12.03 -1.22
C SER A 82 2.62 -11.19 -2.16
N HIS A 83 2.14 -10.95 -3.38
CA HIS A 83 2.82 -10.08 -4.34
C HIS A 83 2.93 -8.66 -3.79
N TYR A 84 1.85 -8.11 -3.23
CA TYR A 84 1.85 -6.78 -2.62
C TYR A 84 2.90 -6.65 -1.51
N ASN A 85 2.97 -7.61 -0.57
CA ASN A 85 3.94 -7.52 0.52
C ASN A 85 5.38 -7.76 0.06
N LEU A 86 5.60 -8.60 -0.93
CA LEU A 86 6.92 -8.74 -1.55
C LEU A 86 7.33 -7.47 -2.30
N ALA A 87 6.37 -6.76 -2.92
CA ALA A 87 6.62 -5.47 -3.55
C ALA A 87 7.07 -4.42 -2.52
N LEU A 88 6.41 -4.35 -1.35
CA LEU A 88 6.83 -3.48 -0.25
C LEU A 88 8.26 -3.80 0.20
N LEU A 89 8.58 -5.08 0.41
CA LEU A 89 9.92 -5.52 0.79
C LEU A 89 10.98 -5.08 -0.23
N TYR A 90 10.68 -5.19 -1.53
CA TYR A 90 11.57 -4.75 -2.59
C TYR A 90 11.72 -3.23 -2.64
N SER A 91 10.63 -2.49 -2.39
CA SER A 91 10.67 -1.03 -2.27
C SER A 91 11.56 -0.59 -1.12
N ASP A 92 11.39 -1.17 0.07
CA ASP A 92 12.18 -0.87 1.28
C ASP A 92 13.68 -1.18 1.07
N THR A 93 13.99 -2.16 0.23
CA THR A 93 15.37 -2.53 -0.11
C THR A 93 15.88 -1.86 -1.39
N ARG A 94 15.15 -0.87 -1.94
CA ARG A 94 15.45 -0.12 -3.16
C ARG A 94 15.60 -0.96 -4.42
N ARG A 95 14.99 -2.12 -4.45
CA ARG A 95 14.91 -3.00 -5.61
C ARG A 95 13.68 -2.63 -6.44
N PHE A 96 13.71 -1.45 -7.01
CA PHE A 96 12.53 -0.79 -7.59
C PHE A 96 11.93 -1.53 -8.80
N LYS A 97 12.75 -2.20 -9.62
CA LYS A 97 12.23 -2.98 -10.76
C LYS A 97 11.42 -4.19 -10.29
N GLU A 98 11.97 -4.94 -9.35
CA GLU A 98 11.28 -6.10 -8.78
C GLU A 98 10.04 -5.68 -7.99
N SER A 99 10.11 -4.55 -7.29
CA SER A 99 8.95 -3.97 -6.61
C SER A 99 7.83 -3.64 -7.60
N GLU A 100 8.15 -2.98 -8.71
CA GLU A 100 7.18 -2.64 -9.76
C GLU A 100 6.49 -3.90 -10.32
N GLU A 101 7.26 -4.93 -10.63
CA GLU A 101 6.73 -6.21 -11.14
C GLU A 101 5.73 -6.83 -10.17
N MET A 102 6.07 -6.85 -8.88
CA MET A 102 5.20 -7.43 -7.85
C MET A 102 3.95 -6.59 -7.60
N TYR A 103 4.05 -5.25 -7.57
CA TYR A 103 2.86 -4.39 -7.48
C TYR A 103 1.93 -4.59 -8.67
N LYS A 104 2.45 -4.64 -9.89
CA LYS A 104 1.65 -4.89 -11.09
C LYS A 104 0.95 -6.25 -11.04
N ALA A 105 1.64 -7.29 -10.58
CA ALA A 105 1.05 -8.62 -10.39
C ALA A 105 -0.10 -8.58 -9.37
N ALA A 106 0.08 -7.90 -8.24
CA ALA A 106 -0.97 -7.72 -7.23
C ALA A 106 -2.17 -6.93 -7.79
N ILE A 107 -1.92 -5.79 -8.44
CA ILE A 107 -2.94 -4.93 -9.04
C ILE A 107 -3.79 -5.72 -10.05
N GLN A 108 -3.15 -6.43 -10.97
CA GLN A 108 -3.85 -7.22 -11.98
C GLN A 108 -4.82 -8.26 -11.37
N ILE A 109 -4.46 -8.83 -10.24
CA ILE A 109 -5.34 -9.75 -9.52
C ILE A 109 -6.46 -8.97 -8.81
N TYR A 110 -6.13 -7.87 -8.11
CA TYR A 110 -7.12 -7.08 -7.39
C TYR A 110 -8.14 -6.41 -8.34
N GLU A 111 -7.74 -5.98 -9.54
CA GLU A 111 -8.67 -5.49 -10.57
C GLU A 111 -9.75 -6.53 -10.89
N ARG A 112 -9.34 -7.77 -11.21
CA ARG A 112 -10.29 -8.85 -11.49
C ARG A 112 -11.17 -9.21 -10.29
N LEU A 113 -10.64 -9.13 -9.09
CA LEU A 113 -11.39 -9.40 -7.87
C LEU A 113 -12.38 -8.26 -7.56
N ALA A 114 -11.98 -7.00 -7.77
CA ALA A 114 -12.81 -5.82 -7.57
C ALA A 114 -13.96 -5.75 -8.59
N GLU A 115 -13.75 -6.14 -9.84
CA GLU A 115 -14.83 -6.27 -10.82
C GLU A 115 -15.97 -7.20 -10.35
N LYS A 116 -15.60 -8.30 -9.65
CA LYS A 116 -16.58 -9.27 -9.15
C LYS A 116 -17.18 -8.87 -7.80
N ASN A 117 -16.41 -8.23 -6.95
CA ASN A 117 -16.83 -7.83 -5.61
C ASN A 117 -16.12 -6.54 -5.16
N PRO A 118 -16.58 -5.37 -5.65
CA PRO A 118 -15.95 -4.07 -5.37
C PRO A 118 -15.78 -3.81 -3.88
N LYS A 119 -16.84 -4.00 -3.09
CA LYS A 119 -16.86 -3.73 -1.63
C LYS A 119 -15.77 -4.43 -0.84
N VAL A 120 -15.28 -5.57 -1.34
CA VAL A 120 -14.27 -6.37 -0.64
C VAL A 120 -12.86 -6.01 -1.08
N TYR A 121 -12.66 -5.66 -2.35
CA TYR A 121 -11.32 -5.61 -2.95
C TYR A 121 -10.87 -4.24 -3.44
N GLU A 122 -11.78 -3.27 -3.60
CA GLU A 122 -11.42 -1.91 -4.04
C GLU A 122 -10.43 -1.23 -3.10
N LYS A 123 -10.53 -1.46 -1.79
CA LYS A 123 -9.56 -0.92 -0.83
C LYS A 123 -8.14 -1.43 -1.10
N ASP A 124 -7.99 -2.74 -1.28
CA ASP A 124 -6.68 -3.36 -1.51
C ASP A 124 -6.10 -2.93 -2.88
N LEU A 125 -6.98 -2.75 -3.87
CA LEU A 125 -6.63 -2.22 -5.18
C LEU A 125 -6.14 -0.76 -5.08
N ALA A 126 -6.90 0.12 -4.43
CA ALA A 126 -6.53 1.52 -4.26
C ALA A 126 -5.19 1.67 -3.51
N MET A 127 -4.98 0.87 -2.46
CA MET A 127 -3.74 0.85 -1.71
C MET A 127 -2.55 0.36 -2.58
N SER A 128 -2.79 -0.60 -3.48
CA SER A 128 -1.77 -1.08 -4.41
C SER A 128 -1.38 0.00 -5.43
N TYR A 129 -2.35 0.71 -6.00
CA TYR A 129 -2.11 1.86 -6.87
C TYR A 129 -1.34 2.97 -6.14
N TYR A 130 -1.75 3.30 -4.91
CA TYR A 130 -1.09 4.33 -4.10
C TYR A 130 0.40 4.02 -3.87
N ASN A 131 0.73 2.78 -3.51
CA ASN A 131 2.12 2.40 -3.27
C ASN A 131 2.95 2.28 -4.56
N LEU A 132 2.34 1.82 -5.66
CA LEU A 132 3.00 1.87 -6.96
C LEU A 132 3.26 3.31 -7.42
N ALA A 133 2.36 4.24 -7.11
CA ALA A 133 2.57 5.66 -7.38
C ALA A 133 3.75 6.24 -6.59
N ALA A 134 3.89 5.87 -5.31
CA ALA A 134 5.03 6.26 -4.50
C ALA A 134 6.35 5.74 -5.11
N LEU A 135 6.38 4.46 -5.52
CA LEU A 135 7.52 3.88 -6.22
C LEU A 135 7.89 4.65 -7.51
N TYR A 136 6.89 5.02 -8.31
CA TYR A 136 7.11 5.81 -9.52
C TYR A 136 7.61 7.23 -9.20
N SER A 137 7.13 7.83 -8.12
CA SER A 137 7.63 9.13 -7.64
C SER A 137 9.11 9.03 -7.22
N ASP A 138 9.48 8.02 -6.44
CA ASP A 138 10.85 7.78 -6.00
C ASP A 138 11.82 7.53 -7.16
N THR A 139 11.32 7.00 -8.27
CA THR A 139 12.07 6.77 -9.49
C THR A 139 11.90 7.88 -10.53
N GLN A 140 11.34 9.04 -10.16
CA GLN A 140 11.09 10.23 -10.99
C GLN A 140 10.20 9.97 -12.22
N ARG A 141 9.40 8.93 -12.19
CA ARG A 141 8.42 8.60 -13.22
C ARG A 141 7.09 9.30 -12.92
N PHE A 142 7.13 10.61 -12.94
CA PHE A 142 6.04 11.46 -12.44
C PHE A 142 4.72 11.30 -13.20
N LYS A 143 4.76 11.01 -14.50
CA LYS A 143 3.55 10.78 -15.28
C LYS A 143 2.83 9.51 -14.80
N GLU A 144 3.54 8.42 -14.70
CA GLU A 144 2.99 7.14 -14.23
C GLU A 144 2.53 7.23 -12.77
N SER A 145 3.30 7.92 -11.92
CA SER A 145 2.88 8.20 -10.54
C SER A 145 1.53 8.92 -10.50
N GLY A 146 1.35 9.96 -11.33
CA GLY A 146 0.09 10.69 -11.39
C GLY A 146 -1.10 9.87 -11.88
N GLU A 147 -0.89 8.95 -12.82
CA GLU A 147 -1.92 8.02 -13.29
C GLU A 147 -2.38 7.08 -12.17
N MET A 148 -1.42 6.51 -11.42
CA MET A 148 -1.74 5.61 -10.30
C MET A 148 -2.41 6.33 -9.13
N LEU A 149 -1.97 7.55 -8.78
CA LEU A 149 -2.63 8.35 -7.74
C LEU A 149 -4.07 8.68 -8.11
N LYS A 150 -4.34 9.06 -9.36
CA LYS A 150 -5.71 9.33 -9.83
C LYS A 150 -6.59 8.09 -9.75
N ALA A 151 -6.07 6.92 -10.13
CA ALA A 151 -6.79 5.66 -10.01
C ALA A 151 -7.13 5.35 -8.53
N ALA A 152 -6.17 5.51 -7.61
CA ALA A 152 -6.41 5.34 -6.18
C ALA A 152 -7.45 6.33 -5.64
N ILE A 153 -7.35 7.62 -5.99
CA ILE A 153 -8.28 8.68 -5.58
C ILE A 153 -9.71 8.34 -6.04
N GLN A 154 -9.88 7.95 -7.30
CA GLN A 154 -11.20 7.59 -7.84
C GLN A 154 -11.87 6.48 -7.02
N ILE A 155 -11.12 5.47 -6.64
CA ILE A 155 -11.63 4.38 -5.80
C ILE A 155 -11.94 4.88 -4.39
N TYR A 156 -11.04 5.62 -3.75
CA TYR A 156 -11.28 6.14 -2.40
C TYR A 156 -12.45 7.12 -2.35
N GLU A 157 -12.68 7.92 -3.38
CA GLU A 157 -13.88 8.78 -3.48
C GLU A 157 -15.18 7.97 -3.52
N GLN A 158 -15.19 6.80 -4.14
CA GLN A 158 -16.35 5.90 -4.16
C GLN A 158 -16.53 5.23 -2.78
N LEU A 159 -15.48 4.67 -2.24
CA LEU A 159 -15.49 4.00 -0.92
C LEU A 159 -15.89 4.97 0.20
N LYS A 160 -15.45 6.23 0.14
CA LYS A 160 -15.84 7.29 1.07
C LYS A 160 -17.36 7.53 1.09
N LYS A 161 -18.05 7.40 -0.02
CA LYS A 161 -19.52 7.58 -0.05
C LYS A 161 -20.23 6.52 0.79
N GLU A 162 -19.69 5.32 0.86
CA GLU A 162 -20.25 4.22 1.67
C GLU A 162 -19.81 4.30 3.14
N ASN A 163 -18.55 4.62 3.40
CA ASN A 163 -17.98 4.72 4.74
C ASN A 163 -16.95 5.85 4.85
N PRO A 164 -17.38 7.11 5.07
CA PRO A 164 -16.47 8.25 5.16
C PRO A 164 -15.34 8.05 6.17
N LYS A 165 -15.68 7.60 7.39
CA LYS A 165 -14.72 7.45 8.49
C LYS A 165 -13.58 6.46 8.19
N ALA A 166 -13.82 5.50 7.31
CA ALA A 166 -12.84 4.48 6.99
C ALA A 166 -11.85 4.88 5.88
N TYR A 167 -12.21 5.88 5.04
CA TYR A 167 -11.44 6.12 3.81
C TYR A 167 -11.03 7.57 3.57
N GLU A 168 -11.49 8.50 4.41
CA GLU A 168 -11.17 9.92 4.22
C GLU A 168 -9.70 10.24 4.46
N SER A 169 -9.06 9.55 5.40
CA SER A 169 -7.63 9.72 5.66
C SER A 169 -6.78 9.29 4.47
N GLU A 170 -7.09 8.14 3.87
CA GLU A 170 -6.40 7.61 2.70
C GLU A 170 -6.62 8.50 1.46
N LEU A 171 -7.84 9.00 1.30
CA LEU A 171 -8.16 9.95 0.23
C LEU A 171 -7.37 11.25 0.39
N ALA A 172 -7.35 11.84 1.58
CA ALA A 172 -6.61 13.06 1.85
C ALA A 172 -5.09 12.87 1.67
N GLY A 173 -4.55 11.74 2.09
CA GLY A 173 -3.15 11.37 1.82
C GLY A 173 -2.85 11.26 0.34
N SER A 174 -3.78 10.69 -0.43
CA SER A 174 -3.65 10.59 -1.89
C SER A 174 -3.70 11.96 -2.58
N TYR A 175 -4.56 12.87 -2.12
CA TYR A 175 -4.57 14.25 -2.59
C TYR A 175 -3.26 14.99 -2.28
N ASN A 176 -2.72 14.84 -1.07
CA ASN A 176 -1.43 15.44 -0.72
C ASN A 176 -0.30 14.95 -1.64
N ASN A 177 -0.22 13.66 -1.90
CA ASN A 177 0.81 13.12 -2.78
C ASN A 177 0.63 13.61 -4.23
N LEU A 178 -0.60 13.70 -4.71
CA LEU A 178 -0.88 14.24 -6.04
C LEU A 178 -0.58 15.74 -6.12
N ALA A 179 -0.83 16.51 -5.05
CA ALA A 179 -0.48 17.92 -4.96
C ALA A 179 1.03 18.13 -5.06
N VAL A 180 1.81 17.37 -4.31
CA VAL A 180 3.28 17.40 -4.36
C VAL A 180 3.77 17.07 -5.77
N LEU A 181 3.22 16.02 -6.39
CA LEU A 181 3.56 15.64 -7.77
C LEU A 181 3.25 16.77 -8.77
N TYR A 182 2.10 17.41 -8.64
CA TYR A 182 1.73 18.54 -9.48
C TYR A 182 2.67 19.74 -9.29
N SER A 183 3.11 20.01 -8.06
CA SER A 183 4.11 21.04 -7.79
C SER A 183 5.44 20.72 -8.51
N TYR A 184 5.96 19.51 -8.39
CA TYR A 184 7.18 19.09 -9.12
C TYR A 184 7.05 19.18 -10.64
N THR A 185 5.86 19.03 -11.17
CA THR A 185 5.59 19.13 -12.61
C THR A 185 5.10 20.49 -13.05
N GLN A 186 5.22 21.53 -12.18
CA GLN A 186 4.82 22.92 -12.39
C GLN A 186 3.34 23.13 -12.71
N ARG A 187 2.50 22.19 -12.30
CA ARG A 187 1.04 22.26 -12.42
C ARG A 187 0.45 22.90 -11.16
N PHE A 188 0.83 24.13 -10.92
CA PHE A 188 0.60 24.82 -9.64
C PHE A 188 -0.88 24.99 -9.27
N LYS A 189 -1.76 25.23 -10.24
CA LYS A 189 -3.22 25.34 -9.98
C LYS A 189 -3.79 24.03 -9.48
N GLU A 190 -3.48 22.94 -10.16
CA GLU A 190 -3.94 21.61 -9.75
C GLU A 190 -3.31 21.19 -8.42
N SER A 191 -2.07 21.54 -8.16
CA SER A 191 -1.42 21.34 -6.86
C SER A 191 -2.18 22.06 -5.74
N GLU A 192 -2.57 23.33 -5.95
CA GLU A 192 -3.35 24.11 -4.98
C GLU A 192 -4.71 23.47 -4.70
N GLU A 193 -5.42 23.03 -5.74
CA GLU A 193 -6.72 22.34 -5.60
C GLU A 193 -6.61 21.08 -4.75
N MET A 194 -5.61 20.24 -5.02
CA MET A 194 -5.42 19.00 -4.29
C MET A 194 -4.99 19.22 -2.83
N ASN A 195 -4.09 20.19 -2.57
CA ASN A 195 -3.74 20.58 -1.20
C ASN A 195 -4.96 21.06 -0.41
N LYS A 196 -5.78 21.93 -0.99
CA LYS A 196 -7.01 22.42 -0.34
C LYS A 196 -8.00 21.30 -0.06
N ALA A 197 -8.17 20.35 -0.99
CA ALA A 197 -9.02 19.18 -0.78
C ALA A 197 -8.52 18.30 0.39
N ALA A 198 -7.22 18.08 0.50
CA ALA A 198 -6.61 17.35 1.61
C ALA A 198 -6.81 18.09 2.95
N ILE A 199 -6.56 19.40 2.99
CA ILE A 199 -6.72 20.26 4.18
C ILE A 199 -8.17 20.16 4.69
N GLN A 200 -9.18 20.35 3.84
CA GLN A 200 -10.59 20.27 4.24
C GLN A 200 -10.94 18.94 4.94
N ILE A 201 -10.39 17.85 4.46
CA ILE A 201 -10.62 16.54 5.08
C ILE A 201 -9.88 16.45 6.41
N TYR A 202 -8.59 16.79 6.46
CA TYR A 202 -7.81 16.70 7.68
C TYR A 202 -8.23 17.67 8.77
N GLU A 203 -8.73 18.88 8.44
CA GLU A 203 -9.32 19.79 9.42
C GLU A 203 -10.50 19.15 10.16
N ARG A 204 -11.37 18.45 9.43
CA ARG A 204 -12.50 17.77 10.03
C ARG A 204 -12.06 16.56 10.87
N LEU A 205 -11.15 15.73 10.33
CA LEU A 205 -10.63 14.57 11.04
C LEU A 205 -9.82 14.97 12.29
N ALA A 206 -9.05 16.07 12.24
CA ALA A 206 -8.30 16.57 13.38
C ALA A 206 -9.20 17.14 14.49
N LYS A 207 -10.36 17.70 14.14
CA LYS A 207 -11.38 18.08 15.16
C LYS A 207 -11.93 16.88 15.91
N GLU A 208 -12.10 15.73 15.21
CA GLU A 208 -12.59 14.50 15.83
C GLU A 208 -11.49 13.77 16.63
N ASN A 209 -10.28 13.70 16.08
CA ASN A 209 -9.14 13.03 16.71
C ASN A 209 -7.80 13.76 16.46
N PRO A 210 -7.50 14.81 17.24
CA PRO A 210 -6.30 15.63 17.05
C PRO A 210 -5.02 14.82 17.08
N LYS A 211 -4.89 13.91 18.06
CA LYS A 211 -3.66 13.10 18.24
C LYS A 211 -3.26 12.28 17.02
N VAL A 212 -4.25 11.91 16.19
CA VAL A 212 -4.02 11.09 14.99
C VAL A 212 -3.76 11.94 13.76
N TYR A 213 -4.50 13.06 13.60
CA TYR A 213 -4.57 13.74 12.31
C TYR A 213 -3.92 15.13 12.26
N GLU A 214 -3.58 15.76 13.39
CA GLU A 214 -2.93 17.10 13.38
C GLU A 214 -1.60 17.08 12.63
N LYS A 215 -0.82 16.01 12.72
CA LYS A 215 0.43 15.89 11.95
C LYS A 215 0.19 15.91 10.44
N ASN A 216 -0.86 15.23 9.98
CA ASN A 216 -1.20 15.18 8.57
C ASN A 216 -1.77 16.51 8.08
N LEU A 217 -2.57 17.17 8.92
CA LEU A 217 -3.07 18.52 8.65
C LEU A 217 -1.91 19.52 8.53
N ALA A 218 -0.99 19.52 9.48
CA ALA A 218 0.19 20.39 9.45
C ALA A 218 1.05 20.16 8.19
N MET A 219 1.20 18.89 7.76
CA MET A 219 1.89 18.59 6.51
C MET A 219 1.16 19.17 5.29
N SER A 220 -0.18 19.10 5.26
CA SER A 220 -0.97 19.66 4.15
C SER A 220 -0.85 21.18 4.07
N TYR A 221 -0.88 21.87 5.21
CA TYR A 221 -0.61 23.32 5.26
C TYR A 221 0.80 23.64 4.81
N TYR A 222 1.79 22.89 5.26
CA TYR A 222 3.18 23.08 4.84
C TYR A 222 3.34 22.94 3.32
N ASN A 223 2.73 21.92 2.71
CA ASN A 223 2.78 21.72 1.26
C ASN A 223 2.15 22.90 0.50
N LEU A 224 1.03 23.41 0.99
CA LEU A 224 0.36 24.56 0.38
C LEU A 224 1.18 25.85 0.57
N ALA A 225 1.77 26.05 1.74
CA ALA A 225 2.67 27.20 2.00
C ALA A 225 3.91 27.17 1.09
N ALA A 226 4.51 25.98 0.92
CA ALA A 226 5.64 25.80 0.00
C ALA A 226 5.24 26.15 -1.44
N LEU A 227 4.07 25.69 -1.91
CA LEU A 227 3.54 26.04 -3.23
C LEU A 227 3.36 27.56 -3.40
N TYR A 228 2.82 28.24 -2.40
CA TYR A 228 2.65 29.70 -2.45
C TYR A 228 3.99 30.45 -2.44
N SER A 229 4.97 29.95 -1.69
CA SER A 229 6.33 30.47 -1.72
C SER A 229 6.97 30.33 -3.10
N ASP A 230 6.87 29.15 -3.71
CA ASP A 230 7.44 28.86 -5.04
C ASP A 230 6.76 29.68 -6.15
N THR A 231 5.51 30.06 -5.96
CA THR A 231 4.73 30.89 -6.88
C THR A 231 4.76 32.39 -6.51
N GLN A 232 5.62 32.80 -5.57
CA GLN A 232 5.79 34.17 -5.07
C GLN A 232 4.54 34.80 -4.42
N ARG A 233 3.63 33.96 -3.94
CA ARG A 233 2.42 34.35 -3.20
C ARG A 233 2.72 34.37 -1.70
N LEU A 234 3.66 35.26 -1.29
CA LEU A 234 4.26 35.26 0.04
C LEU A 234 3.26 35.53 1.18
N LYS A 235 2.24 36.35 0.95
CA LYS A 235 1.19 36.62 1.97
C LYS A 235 0.39 35.35 2.30
N GLU A 236 -0.07 34.64 1.27
CA GLU A 236 -0.81 33.41 1.44
C GLU A 236 0.08 32.31 2.06
N SER A 237 1.38 32.29 1.74
CA SER A 237 2.34 31.38 2.38
C SER A 237 2.43 31.62 3.89
N GLU A 238 2.56 32.88 4.33
CA GLU A 238 2.61 33.25 5.75
C GLU A 238 1.34 32.87 6.52
N GLU A 239 0.16 33.02 5.89
CA GLU A 239 -1.13 32.64 6.51
C GLU A 239 -1.25 31.15 6.76
N MET A 240 -0.68 30.32 5.90
CA MET A 240 -0.73 28.84 6.06
C MET A 240 0.24 28.31 7.14
N LEU A 241 1.24 29.11 7.56
CA LEU A 241 2.25 28.70 8.53
C LEU A 241 1.95 29.20 9.97
N LYS A 242 0.92 30.00 10.16
CA LYS A 242 0.43 30.49 11.47
C LYS A 242 -0.57 29.53 12.10
#